data_c7c5ce6b3fd5ecaf143bfb7379ee3ca7
#
_entry.id   c7c5ce6b3fd5ecaf143bfb7379ee3ca7
#
_cell.length_a   1.000
_cell.length_b   1.000
_cell.length_c   1.000
_cell.angle_alpha   90.00
_cell.angle_beta   90.00
_cell.angle_gamma   90.00
#
_symmetry.space_group_name_H-M   'P 1'
#
loop_
_entity.id
_entity.type
_entity.pdbx_description
1 polymer ?
#
loop_
_entity_poly.entity_id
_entity_poly.type
_entity_poly.pdbx_seq_one_letter_code
_entity_poly.pdbx_strand_id
1 'polypeptide(L)'
;MDGSSHLSLIIDLSPSQWHLSAQSSNPHPLSFQTFLSHVLTFVNSHIASKHENTLAVFGALPGKSSMLYSSLDADSGNGNDPPADANSYRPFKVVNSVVTNNTQKELDLIGGLTEEPPVALVGALTKALCFINRLAHPPSGSLVDEAAASADPRILILSVSPDLAASYIPVMNSIFSAQKLKVTIDVCKVFGEETVFLQQAAHLTGGSYIYLERRDAFLQYLIMSFLPPPSLRHIIAVPRQDKVDFRAACFCHKNIVDIGFVCSVCLSIFCSPVAVCSTCRTKFPMKTLQRLNASRPAIPPANGVSNGSPRPPSARPSTGMSASLR
;
A
#
# COMPACT_ATOMS: atom_id res chain seq x y z
N MET A 1 -17.50 -6.77 -22.53
CA MET A 1 -18.19 -6.45 -21.27
C MET A 1 -17.17 -6.70 -20.17
N ASP A 2 -16.88 -5.70 -19.34
CA ASP A 2 -15.97 -5.91 -18.21
C ASP A 2 -16.58 -6.91 -17.24
N GLY A 3 -15.84 -7.95 -16.85
CA GLY A 3 -16.28 -8.94 -15.86
C GLY A 3 -16.57 -8.33 -14.49
N SER A 4 -16.98 -9.16 -13.52
CA SER A 4 -17.06 -8.80 -12.11
C SER A 4 -15.66 -8.42 -11.59
N SER A 5 -15.57 -7.58 -10.55
CA SER A 5 -14.31 -7.15 -9.96
C SER A 5 -14.26 -7.51 -8.47
N HIS A 6 -13.14 -8.09 -8.04
CA HIS A 6 -12.86 -8.28 -6.64
C HIS A 6 -11.94 -7.18 -6.13
N LEU A 7 -12.36 -6.43 -5.11
CA LEU A 7 -11.56 -5.43 -4.44
C LEU A 7 -11.14 -5.90 -3.04
N SER A 8 -9.84 -6.08 -2.83
CA SER A 8 -9.26 -6.21 -1.49
C SER A 8 -8.72 -4.85 -1.04
N LEU A 9 -9.34 -4.25 -0.03
CA LEU A 9 -8.93 -2.97 0.52
C LEU A 9 -8.07 -3.18 1.76
N ILE A 10 -6.88 -2.60 1.81
CA ILE A 10 -5.99 -2.61 2.97
C ILE A 10 -5.94 -1.21 3.55
N ILE A 11 -6.33 -1.07 4.81
CA ILE A 11 -6.34 0.20 5.54
C ILE A 11 -5.23 0.17 6.58
N ASP A 12 -4.35 1.15 6.51
CA ASP A 12 -3.31 1.38 7.53
C ASP A 12 -3.95 2.07 8.74
N LEU A 13 -3.95 1.39 9.88
CA LEU A 13 -4.60 1.78 11.11
C LEU A 13 -3.57 2.15 12.21
N SER A 14 -2.49 2.86 11.87
CA SER A 14 -1.53 3.40 12.85
C SER A 14 -2.14 4.58 13.62
N PRO A 15 -2.38 4.45 14.94
CA PRO A 15 -2.97 5.53 15.73
C PRO A 15 -2.09 6.77 15.75
N SER A 16 -0.75 6.59 15.87
CA SER A 16 0.21 7.70 15.91
C SER A 16 0.20 8.51 14.61
N GLN A 17 0.18 7.84 13.45
CA GLN A 17 0.20 8.52 12.16
C GLN A 17 -1.13 9.24 11.89
N TRP A 18 -2.25 8.66 12.29
CA TRP A 18 -3.56 9.33 12.19
C TRP A 18 -3.68 10.53 13.12
N HIS A 19 -3.11 10.45 14.33
CA HIS A 19 -3.03 11.61 15.22
C HIS A 19 -2.21 12.74 14.58
N LEU A 20 -1.05 12.43 14.01
CA LEU A 20 -0.22 13.41 13.30
C LEU A 20 -0.95 14.00 12.08
N SER A 21 -1.65 13.18 11.29
CA SER A 21 -2.42 13.64 10.13
C SER A 21 -3.53 14.63 10.48
N ALA A 22 -4.16 14.47 11.65
CA ALA A 22 -5.26 15.29 12.11
C ALA A 22 -4.83 16.65 12.71
N GLN A 23 -3.52 16.86 12.94
CA GLN A 23 -3.04 18.10 13.55
C GLN A 23 -3.32 19.31 12.65
N SER A 24 -3.78 20.40 13.27
CA SER A 24 -4.06 21.67 12.59
C SER A 24 -2.84 22.39 12.01
N SER A 25 -1.62 21.97 12.41
CA SER A 25 -0.36 22.42 11.82
C SER A 25 -0.15 21.97 10.36
N ASN A 26 -0.87 20.92 9.93
CA ASN A 26 -0.83 20.46 8.54
C ASN A 26 -1.62 21.39 7.63
N PRO A 27 -1.18 21.64 6.39
CA PRO A 27 -1.92 22.47 5.43
C PRO A 27 -3.30 21.89 5.06
N HIS A 28 -3.42 20.55 5.09
CA HIS A 28 -4.67 19.84 4.81
C HIS A 28 -4.87 18.73 5.85
N PRO A 29 -5.36 19.06 7.08
CA PRO A 29 -5.54 18.06 8.13
C PRO A 29 -6.65 17.08 7.74
N LEU A 30 -6.43 15.80 7.97
CA LEU A 30 -7.42 14.76 7.75
C LEU A 30 -7.56 13.89 9.00
N SER A 31 -8.74 13.95 9.62
CA SER A 31 -9.06 13.10 10.76
C SER A 31 -9.35 11.67 10.30
N PHE A 32 -9.08 10.69 11.16
CA PHE A 32 -9.40 9.28 10.88
C PHE A 32 -10.91 9.08 10.63
N GLN A 33 -11.78 9.79 11.34
CA GLN A 33 -13.22 9.70 11.15
C GLN A 33 -13.66 10.18 9.76
N THR A 34 -13.13 11.31 9.30
CA THR A 34 -13.39 11.83 7.94
C THR A 34 -12.84 10.88 6.88
N PHE A 35 -11.62 10.38 7.08
CA PHE A 35 -11.01 9.38 6.22
C PHE A 35 -11.89 8.13 6.10
N LEU A 36 -12.32 7.54 7.22
CA LEU A 36 -13.16 6.34 7.21
C LEU A 36 -14.49 6.59 6.50
N SER A 37 -15.12 7.75 6.70
CA SER A 37 -16.35 8.15 5.99
C SER A 37 -16.15 8.16 4.47
N HIS A 38 -15.03 8.72 3.98
CA HIS A 38 -14.70 8.72 2.56
C HIS A 38 -14.43 7.31 2.01
N VAL A 39 -13.73 6.47 2.80
CA VAL A 39 -13.47 5.08 2.44
C VAL A 39 -14.77 4.28 2.33
N LEU A 40 -15.69 4.44 3.28
CA LEU A 40 -17.00 3.77 3.22
C LEU A 40 -17.83 4.24 2.01
N THR A 41 -17.78 5.53 1.67
CA THR A 41 -18.42 6.06 0.44
C THR A 41 -17.84 5.42 -0.81
N PHE A 42 -16.51 5.30 -0.91
CA PHE A 42 -15.82 4.65 -2.01
C PHE A 42 -16.19 3.16 -2.12
N VAL A 43 -16.18 2.43 -1.01
CA VAL A 43 -16.56 1.02 -0.95
C VAL A 43 -18.00 0.80 -1.39
N ASN A 44 -18.93 1.64 -0.92
CA ASN A 44 -20.32 1.59 -1.34
C ASN A 44 -20.46 1.86 -2.85
N SER A 45 -19.67 2.79 -3.39
CA SER A 45 -19.64 3.05 -4.85
C SER A 45 -19.12 1.85 -5.64
N HIS A 46 -18.13 1.12 -5.11
CA HIS A 46 -17.66 -0.12 -5.74
C HIS A 46 -18.73 -1.21 -5.79
N ILE A 47 -19.44 -1.43 -4.67
CA ILE A 47 -20.55 -2.40 -4.60
C ILE A 47 -21.72 -1.97 -5.49
N ALA A 48 -22.02 -0.67 -5.55
CA ALA A 48 -23.10 -0.13 -6.38
C ALA A 48 -22.82 -0.23 -7.88
N SER A 49 -21.55 -0.25 -8.29
CA SER A 49 -21.19 -0.23 -9.71
C SER A 49 -21.59 -1.51 -10.46
N LYS A 50 -21.54 -2.67 -9.79
CA LYS A 50 -22.01 -3.96 -10.29
C LYS A 50 -22.45 -4.86 -9.14
N HIS A 51 -23.55 -5.56 -9.32
CA HIS A 51 -24.09 -6.48 -8.29
C HIS A 51 -23.15 -7.64 -7.97
N GLU A 52 -22.38 -8.10 -8.95
CA GLU A 52 -21.43 -9.22 -8.83
C GLU A 52 -20.09 -8.81 -8.23
N ASN A 53 -19.88 -7.52 -7.94
CA ASN A 53 -18.62 -7.07 -7.34
C ASN A 53 -18.49 -7.58 -5.91
N THR A 54 -17.32 -8.10 -5.60
CA THR A 54 -17.00 -8.61 -4.27
C THR A 54 -15.98 -7.71 -3.57
N LEU A 55 -16.04 -7.70 -2.24
CA LEU A 55 -15.21 -6.85 -1.39
C LEU A 55 -14.62 -7.64 -0.22
N ALA A 56 -13.36 -7.39 0.07
CA ALA A 56 -12.73 -7.76 1.35
C ALA A 56 -11.97 -6.56 1.92
N VAL A 57 -12.11 -6.30 3.22
CA VAL A 57 -11.43 -5.19 3.89
C VAL A 57 -10.50 -5.74 4.97
N PHE A 58 -9.23 -5.32 4.92
CA PHE A 58 -8.18 -5.73 5.84
C PHE A 58 -7.64 -4.50 6.59
N GLY A 59 -7.45 -4.64 7.89
CA GLY A 59 -6.75 -3.67 8.72
C GLY A 59 -5.29 -4.06 8.93
N ALA A 60 -4.38 -3.14 8.65
CA ALA A 60 -2.99 -3.24 9.06
C ALA A 60 -2.81 -2.42 10.33
N LEU A 61 -2.68 -3.10 11.46
CA LEU A 61 -2.57 -2.50 12.80
C LEU A 61 -1.13 -2.64 13.32
N PRO A 62 -0.77 -1.89 14.36
CA PRO A 62 0.48 -2.11 15.07
C PRO A 62 0.63 -3.55 15.56
N GLY A 63 1.65 -4.25 15.07
CA GLY A 63 1.95 -5.65 15.41
C GLY A 63 0.97 -6.72 14.92
N LYS A 64 -0.18 -6.35 14.36
CA LYS A 64 -1.25 -7.28 13.97
C LYS A 64 -1.89 -6.87 12.64
N SER A 65 -2.37 -7.83 11.87
CA SER A 65 -3.28 -7.59 10.75
C SER A 65 -4.57 -8.38 10.97
N SER A 66 -5.72 -7.79 10.62
CA SER A 66 -7.02 -8.43 10.75
C SER A 66 -7.86 -8.26 9.49
N MET A 67 -8.78 -9.19 9.25
CA MET A 67 -9.83 -9.02 8.25
C MET A 67 -11.01 -8.34 8.93
N LEU A 68 -11.39 -7.17 8.43
CA LEU A 68 -12.47 -6.35 8.99
C LEU A 68 -13.82 -6.70 8.38
N TYR A 69 -13.84 -7.07 7.09
CA TYR A 69 -15.06 -7.41 6.37
C TYR A 69 -14.74 -8.33 5.18
N SER A 70 -15.69 -9.22 4.87
CA SER A 70 -15.72 -10.02 3.64
C SER A 70 -17.15 -10.14 3.13
N SER A 71 -17.37 -9.87 1.84
CA SER A 71 -18.69 -10.02 1.23
C SER A 71 -19.17 -11.48 1.18
N LEU A 72 -18.24 -12.45 1.20
CA LEU A 72 -18.56 -13.87 1.18
C LEU A 72 -19.08 -14.39 2.54
N ASP A 73 -18.63 -13.78 3.64
CA ASP A 73 -19.04 -14.16 4.98
C ASP A 73 -20.34 -13.46 5.40
N ALA A 74 -20.73 -12.39 4.69
CA ALA A 74 -21.93 -11.60 5.00
C ALA A 74 -23.24 -12.36 4.71
N ASP A 75 -23.24 -13.33 3.80
CA ASP A 75 -24.40 -14.14 3.45
C ASP A 75 -24.68 -15.28 4.48
N SER A 76 -23.75 -15.57 5.37
CA SER A 76 -23.92 -16.60 6.41
C SER A 76 -24.69 -16.11 7.64
N GLY A 77 -25.74 -15.33 7.45
CA GLY A 77 -26.86 -15.02 8.35
C GLY A 77 -26.64 -15.16 9.87
N ASN A 78 -25.60 -14.54 10.43
CA ASN A 78 -25.48 -14.40 11.88
C ASN A 78 -26.45 -13.32 12.35
N GLY A 79 -27.44 -13.69 13.17
CA GLY A 79 -28.61 -12.92 13.60
C GLY A 79 -28.40 -11.56 14.30
N ASN A 80 -27.31 -10.86 13.99
CA ASN A 80 -27.00 -9.49 14.39
C ASN A 80 -27.22 -8.47 13.26
N ASP A 81 -28.12 -8.77 12.33
CA ASP A 81 -28.48 -7.81 11.29
C ASP A 81 -29.01 -6.51 11.92
N PRO A 82 -28.47 -5.34 11.56
CA PRO A 82 -29.03 -4.07 12.01
C PRO A 82 -30.49 -3.96 11.57
N PRO A 83 -31.38 -3.37 12.40
CA PRO A 83 -32.80 -3.30 12.12
C PRO A 83 -33.06 -2.75 10.73
N ALA A 84 -34.00 -3.39 10.01
CA ALA A 84 -34.37 -3.00 8.67
C ALA A 84 -34.92 -1.57 8.68
N ASP A 85 -34.20 -0.66 8.03
CA ASP A 85 -34.63 0.70 7.76
C ASP A 85 -35.10 0.75 6.31
N ALA A 86 -36.38 1.08 6.09
CA ALA A 86 -37.00 1.09 4.79
C ALA A 86 -36.32 2.03 3.77
N ASN A 87 -35.56 3.01 4.26
CA ASN A 87 -34.90 4.04 3.44
C ASN A 87 -33.42 3.78 3.21
N SER A 88 -32.84 2.68 3.73
CA SER A 88 -31.43 2.38 3.55
C SER A 88 -31.20 1.11 2.73
N TYR A 89 -30.31 1.18 1.75
CA TYR A 89 -29.88 0.01 0.98
C TYR A 89 -29.09 -0.93 1.90
N ARG A 90 -29.68 -2.12 2.15
CA ARG A 90 -29.16 -3.10 3.13
C ARG A 90 -27.67 -3.43 2.97
N PRO A 91 -27.14 -3.72 1.76
CA PRO A 91 -25.73 -4.02 1.60
C PRO A 91 -24.81 -2.91 2.10
N PHE A 92 -25.12 -1.64 1.83
CA PHE A 92 -24.30 -0.51 2.32
C PHE A 92 -24.33 -0.42 3.84
N LYS A 93 -25.50 -0.61 4.45
CA LYS A 93 -25.65 -0.55 5.90
C LYS A 93 -24.84 -1.66 6.58
N VAL A 94 -24.89 -2.88 6.07
CA VAL A 94 -24.12 -4.02 6.60
C VAL A 94 -22.61 -3.73 6.50
N VAL A 95 -22.11 -3.35 5.33
CA VAL A 95 -20.69 -3.01 5.14
C VAL A 95 -20.25 -1.91 6.09
N ASN A 96 -20.99 -0.79 6.11
CA ASN A 96 -20.64 0.36 6.94
C ASN A 96 -20.61 0.00 8.43
N SER A 97 -21.61 -0.72 8.93
CA SER A 97 -21.69 -1.11 10.34
C SER A 97 -20.60 -2.11 10.72
N VAL A 98 -20.38 -3.14 9.90
CA VAL A 98 -19.39 -4.19 10.19
C VAL A 98 -17.97 -3.64 10.14
N VAL A 99 -17.64 -2.88 9.10
CA VAL A 99 -16.30 -2.27 8.97
C VAL A 99 -16.02 -1.31 10.12
N THR A 100 -16.98 -0.42 10.45
CA THR A 100 -16.81 0.54 11.54
C THR A 100 -16.67 -0.15 12.89
N ASN A 101 -17.57 -1.09 13.21
CA ASN A 101 -17.55 -1.80 14.49
C ASN A 101 -16.28 -2.64 14.66
N ASN A 102 -15.85 -3.35 13.61
CA ASN A 102 -14.64 -4.18 13.69
C ASN A 102 -13.38 -3.30 13.75
N THR A 103 -13.32 -2.18 13.03
CA THR A 103 -12.22 -1.23 13.15
C THR A 103 -12.15 -0.66 14.56
N GLN A 104 -13.28 -0.24 15.14
CA GLN A 104 -13.32 0.27 16.51
C GLN A 104 -12.85 -0.77 17.53
N LYS A 105 -13.35 -2.01 17.45
CA LYS A 105 -12.92 -3.11 18.34
C LYS A 105 -11.42 -3.37 18.27
N GLU A 106 -10.85 -3.37 17.05
CA GLU A 106 -9.41 -3.61 16.88
C GLU A 106 -8.58 -2.45 17.42
N LEU A 107 -9.03 -1.20 17.26
CA LEU A 107 -8.35 -0.02 17.81
C LEU A 107 -8.44 0.04 19.34
N ASP A 108 -9.59 -0.33 19.92
CA ASP A 108 -9.77 -0.38 21.39
C ASP A 108 -8.82 -1.40 22.03
N LEU A 109 -8.55 -2.53 21.35
CA LEU A 109 -7.59 -3.53 21.83
C LEU A 109 -6.14 -3.01 21.85
N ILE A 110 -5.81 -2.07 20.97
CA ILE A 110 -4.45 -1.50 20.87
C ILE A 110 -4.26 -0.35 21.86
N GLY A 111 -5.33 0.36 22.22
CA GLY A 111 -5.27 1.54 23.09
C GLY A 111 -4.64 1.34 24.48
N GLY A 112 -4.36 0.08 24.89
CA GLY A 112 -3.65 -0.27 26.11
C GLY A 112 -2.16 -0.54 25.98
N LEU A 113 -1.57 -0.43 24.77
CA LEU A 113 -0.13 -0.70 24.57
C LEU A 113 0.72 0.49 24.96
N THR A 114 1.76 0.24 25.74
CA THR A 114 2.74 1.27 26.18
C THR A 114 3.68 1.71 25.06
N GLU A 115 3.96 0.81 24.11
CA GLU A 115 4.77 1.08 22.92
C GLU A 115 4.01 0.62 21.68
N GLU A 116 3.99 1.44 20.62
CA GLU A 116 3.35 1.11 19.35
C GLU A 116 4.33 0.28 18.50
N PRO A 117 4.10 -1.03 18.31
CA PRO A 117 4.92 -1.83 17.42
C PRO A 117 4.69 -1.40 15.96
N PRO A 118 5.62 -1.74 15.04
CA PRO A 118 5.46 -1.41 13.63
C PRO A 118 4.18 -1.99 13.05
N VAL A 119 3.57 -1.24 12.11
CA VAL A 119 2.33 -1.65 11.44
C VAL A 119 2.55 -2.91 10.60
N ALA A 120 1.65 -3.88 10.76
CA ALA A 120 1.70 -5.17 10.08
C ALA A 120 1.14 -5.12 8.65
N LEU A 121 1.60 -4.14 7.84
CA LEU A 121 1.14 -3.95 6.46
C LEU A 121 1.38 -5.18 5.59
N VAL A 122 2.57 -5.80 5.72
CA VAL A 122 2.92 -7.02 4.99
C VAL A 122 1.98 -8.17 5.36
N GLY A 123 1.62 -8.28 6.64
CA GLY A 123 0.67 -9.29 7.11
C GLY A 123 -0.72 -9.11 6.49
N ALA A 124 -1.19 -7.87 6.37
CA ALA A 124 -2.45 -7.56 5.71
C ALA A 124 -2.38 -7.86 4.21
N LEU A 125 -1.30 -7.48 3.53
CA LEU A 125 -1.07 -7.76 2.11
C LEU A 125 -1.02 -9.28 1.83
N THR A 126 -0.32 -10.05 2.66
CA THR A 126 -0.25 -11.50 2.53
C THR A 126 -1.61 -12.15 2.73
N LYS A 127 -2.40 -11.69 3.72
CA LYS A 127 -3.78 -12.17 3.94
C LYS A 127 -4.68 -11.86 2.75
N ALA A 128 -4.59 -10.66 2.18
CA ALA A 128 -5.35 -10.29 0.98
C ALA A 128 -4.99 -11.20 -0.22
N LEU A 129 -3.71 -11.46 -0.45
CA LEU A 129 -3.26 -12.37 -1.51
C LEU A 129 -3.73 -13.82 -1.28
N CYS A 130 -3.66 -14.32 -0.05
CA CYS A 130 -4.18 -15.64 0.31
C CYS A 130 -5.71 -15.73 0.11
N PHE A 131 -6.43 -14.65 0.45
CA PHE A 131 -7.87 -14.57 0.24
C PHE A 131 -8.22 -14.62 -1.25
N ILE A 132 -7.56 -13.81 -2.07
CA ILE A 132 -7.73 -13.80 -3.53
C ILE A 132 -7.42 -15.17 -4.14
N ASN A 133 -6.32 -15.80 -3.72
CA ASN A 133 -5.95 -17.14 -4.21
C ASN A 133 -7.00 -18.20 -3.83
N ARG A 134 -7.60 -18.10 -2.64
CA ARG A 134 -8.71 -18.97 -2.22
C ARG A 134 -9.96 -18.76 -3.05
N LEU A 135 -10.27 -17.50 -3.45
CA LEU A 135 -11.37 -17.19 -4.35
C LEU A 135 -11.18 -17.82 -5.74
N ALA A 136 -9.96 -17.69 -6.29
CA ALA A 136 -9.63 -18.25 -7.60
C ALA A 136 -9.61 -19.79 -7.63
N HIS A 137 -9.41 -20.43 -6.45
CA HIS A 137 -9.31 -21.89 -6.34
C HIS A 137 -10.20 -22.38 -5.18
N PRO A 138 -11.54 -22.32 -5.33
CA PRO A 138 -12.44 -22.78 -4.27
C PRO A 138 -12.26 -24.29 -4.03
N PRO A 139 -12.29 -24.75 -2.77
CA PRO A 139 -12.26 -26.19 -2.47
C PRO A 139 -13.45 -26.90 -3.12
N SER A 140 -13.24 -28.12 -3.58
CA SER A 140 -14.29 -28.93 -4.21
C SER A 140 -15.50 -29.07 -3.32
N GLY A 141 -16.67 -28.59 -3.78
CA GLY A 141 -17.95 -28.59 -3.01
C GLY A 141 -18.27 -27.27 -2.28
N SER A 142 -17.46 -26.24 -2.42
CA SER A 142 -17.82 -24.91 -1.90
C SER A 142 -18.84 -24.24 -2.81
N LEU A 143 -19.85 -23.58 -2.20
CA LEU A 143 -20.86 -22.76 -2.90
C LEU A 143 -20.30 -21.36 -3.26
N VAL A 144 -19.01 -21.23 -3.55
CA VAL A 144 -18.46 -19.96 -4.04
C VAL A 144 -19.03 -19.73 -5.42
N ASP A 145 -19.71 -18.61 -5.62
CA ASP A 145 -20.27 -18.23 -6.91
C ASP A 145 -19.18 -18.24 -7.98
N GLU A 146 -19.45 -18.88 -9.11
CA GLU A 146 -18.55 -18.90 -10.28
C GLU A 146 -18.17 -17.47 -10.71
N ALA A 147 -19.05 -16.51 -10.51
CA ALA A 147 -18.82 -15.09 -10.74
C ALA A 147 -17.70 -14.53 -9.85
N ALA A 148 -17.63 -14.93 -8.58
CA ALA A 148 -16.57 -14.51 -7.66
C ALA A 148 -15.22 -15.13 -8.03
N ALA A 149 -15.21 -16.37 -8.51
CA ALA A 149 -14.00 -17.05 -8.97
C ALA A 149 -13.43 -16.46 -10.27
N SER A 150 -14.31 -15.88 -11.11
CA SER A 150 -13.95 -15.23 -12.39
C SER A 150 -13.70 -13.73 -12.26
N ALA A 151 -13.83 -13.16 -11.06
CA ALA A 151 -13.66 -11.72 -10.83
C ALA A 151 -12.21 -11.27 -11.03
N ASP A 152 -12.02 -10.10 -11.66
CA ASP A 152 -10.70 -9.49 -11.85
C ASP A 152 -10.18 -8.95 -10.49
N PRO A 153 -9.15 -9.57 -9.90
CA PRO A 153 -8.73 -9.25 -8.54
C PRO A 153 -7.80 -8.05 -8.51
N ARG A 154 -8.05 -7.12 -7.58
CA ARG A 154 -7.16 -6.00 -7.30
C ARG A 154 -7.07 -5.72 -5.80
N ILE A 155 -5.94 -5.16 -5.40
CA ILE A 155 -5.68 -4.73 -4.02
C ILE A 155 -5.52 -3.20 -4.05
N LEU A 156 -6.20 -2.50 -3.15
CA LEU A 156 -5.96 -1.08 -2.89
C LEU A 156 -5.38 -0.91 -1.48
N ILE A 157 -4.20 -0.30 -1.39
CA ILE A 157 -3.54 -0.01 -0.12
C ILE A 157 -3.69 1.49 0.19
N LEU A 158 -4.29 1.80 1.33
CA LEU A 158 -4.38 3.16 1.88
C LEU A 158 -3.36 3.28 3.02
N SER A 159 -2.22 3.93 2.77
CA SER A 159 -1.09 3.96 3.70
C SER A 159 -0.88 5.34 4.30
N VAL A 160 -0.57 5.37 5.60
CA VAL A 160 -0.10 6.55 6.34
C VAL A 160 1.26 6.33 6.97
N SER A 161 1.64 5.07 7.25
CA SER A 161 2.90 4.71 7.88
C SER A 161 4.09 4.84 6.94
N PRO A 162 5.28 5.17 7.44
CA PRO A 162 6.51 5.21 6.66
C PRO A 162 6.97 3.79 6.29
N ASP A 163 7.88 3.72 5.30
CA ASP A 163 8.55 2.46 4.95
C ASP A 163 9.45 1.97 6.10
N LEU A 164 9.32 0.69 6.41
CA LEU A 164 10.20 0.00 7.33
C LEU A 164 11.20 -0.84 6.55
N ALA A 165 12.48 -0.54 6.66
CA ALA A 165 13.55 -1.29 6.00
C ALA A 165 13.52 -2.80 6.33
N ALA A 166 13.09 -3.14 7.57
CA ALA A 166 12.88 -4.52 8.00
C ALA A 166 11.85 -5.28 7.14
N SER A 167 10.88 -4.57 6.58
CA SER A 167 9.78 -5.14 5.79
C SER A 167 10.13 -5.32 4.30
N TYR A 168 11.31 -4.88 3.84
CA TYR A 168 11.67 -4.93 2.42
C TYR A 168 11.51 -6.33 1.81
N ILE A 169 12.14 -7.34 2.39
CA ILE A 169 12.10 -8.72 1.85
C ILE A 169 10.67 -9.29 1.82
N PRO A 170 9.91 -9.23 2.92
CA PRO A 170 8.52 -9.69 2.92
C PRO A 170 7.63 -8.94 1.94
N VAL A 171 7.80 -7.61 1.79
CA VAL A 171 7.05 -6.82 0.81
C VAL A 171 7.37 -7.27 -0.60
N MET A 172 8.65 -7.42 -0.97
CA MET A 172 9.07 -7.86 -2.30
C MET A 172 8.54 -9.27 -2.62
N ASN A 173 8.56 -10.19 -1.65
CA ASN A 173 7.99 -11.52 -1.83
C ASN A 173 6.47 -11.47 -2.09
N SER A 174 5.76 -10.57 -1.41
CA SER A 174 4.33 -10.35 -1.62
C SER A 174 4.06 -9.75 -3.00
N ILE A 175 4.89 -8.79 -3.46
CA ILE A 175 4.79 -8.20 -4.81
C ILE A 175 4.97 -9.28 -5.89
N PHE A 176 6.00 -10.13 -5.79
CA PHE A 176 6.23 -11.21 -6.74
C PHE A 176 5.10 -12.25 -6.72
N SER A 177 4.51 -12.50 -5.55
CA SER A 177 3.32 -13.35 -5.44
C SER A 177 2.11 -12.73 -6.14
N ALA A 178 1.89 -11.41 -5.96
CA ALA A 178 0.84 -10.66 -6.65
C ALA A 178 1.00 -10.73 -8.18
N GLN A 179 2.23 -10.54 -8.68
CA GLN A 179 2.52 -10.67 -10.12
C GLN A 179 2.19 -12.07 -10.65
N LYS A 180 2.55 -13.13 -9.92
CA LYS A 180 2.21 -14.51 -10.31
C LYS A 180 0.71 -14.78 -10.32
N LEU A 181 -0.02 -14.20 -9.39
CA LEU A 181 -1.48 -14.28 -9.30
C LEU A 181 -2.19 -13.31 -10.25
N LYS A 182 -1.44 -12.48 -10.99
CA LYS A 182 -1.97 -11.40 -11.86
C LYS A 182 -2.87 -10.42 -11.10
N VAL A 183 -2.55 -10.15 -9.85
CA VAL A 183 -3.25 -9.20 -8.98
C VAL A 183 -2.62 -7.83 -9.12
N THR A 184 -3.40 -6.83 -9.50
CA THR A 184 -2.97 -5.44 -9.53
C THR A 184 -2.97 -4.84 -8.13
N ILE A 185 -1.88 -4.20 -7.73
CA ILE A 185 -1.77 -3.47 -6.45
C ILE A 185 -1.80 -1.97 -6.73
N ASP A 186 -2.83 -1.32 -6.27
CA ASP A 186 -2.96 0.13 -6.26
C ASP A 186 -2.57 0.68 -4.88
N VAL A 187 -1.99 1.86 -4.85
CA VAL A 187 -1.54 2.49 -3.61
C VAL A 187 -1.95 3.95 -3.56
N CYS A 188 -2.57 4.34 -2.46
CA CYS A 188 -2.79 5.73 -2.11
C CYS A 188 -2.03 6.06 -0.82
N LYS A 189 -0.99 6.85 -0.92
CA LYS A 189 -0.27 7.39 0.24
C LYS A 189 -0.99 8.64 0.73
N VAL A 190 -1.69 8.50 1.86
CA VAL A 190 -2.58 9.53 2.40
C VAL A 190 -1.82 10.58 3.22
N PHE A 191 -0.80 10.14 3.99
CA PHE A 191 -0.02 11.00 4.88
C PHE A 191 1.42 10.50 5.02
N GLY A 192 2.32 11.43 5.41
CA GLY A 192 3.74 11.14 5.64
C GLY A 192 4.58 11.23 4.36
N GLU A 193 5.82 10.76 4.45
CA GLU A 193 6.74 10.73 3.32
C GLU A 193 6.34 9.67 2.29
N GLU A 194 6.79 9.83 1.05
CA GLU A 194 6.59 8.83 0.00
C GLU A 194 7.24 7.50 0.38
N THR A 195 6.59 6.40 -0.02
CA THR A 195 7.04 5.04 0.30
C THR A 195 7.62 4.38 -0.93
N VAL A 196 8.92 4.08 -0.90
CA VAL A 196 9.65 3.46 -2.01
C VAL A 196 9.12 2.05 -2.31
N PHE A 197 8.84 1.26 -1.28
CA PHE A 197 8.40 -0.14 -1.46
C PHE A 197 6.99 -0.23 -2.03
N LEU A 198 6.10 0.68 -1.65
CA LEU A 198 4.75 0.72 -2.21
C LEU A 198 4.71 1.31 -3.63
N GLN A 199 5.63 2.24 -3.97
CA GLN A 199 5.83 2.68 -5.35
C GLN A 199 6.25 1.50 -6.25
N GLN A 200 7.22 0.71 -5.79
CA GLN A 200 7.65 -0.50 -6.50
C GLN A 200 6.50 -1.52 -6.62
N ALA A 201 5.69 -1.69 -5.57
CA ALA A 201 4.54 -2.58 -5.59
C ALA A 201 3.54 -2.21 -6.70
N ALA A 202 3.12 -0.95 -6.75
CA ALA A 202 2.21 -0.46 -7.77
C ALA A 202 2.81 -0.60 -9.17
N HIS A 203 4.05 -0.17 -9.37
CA HIS A 203 4.70 -0.22 -10.67
C HIS A 203 4.88 -1.66 -11.20
N LEU A 204 5.40 -2.58 -10.36
CA LEU A 204 5.68 -3.96 -10.76
C LEU A 204 4.41 -4.78 -11.03
N THR A 205 3.28 -4.43 -10.42
CA THR A 205 1.99 -5.11 -10.65
C THR A 205 1.08 -4.41 -11.66
N GLY A 206 1.55 -3.31 -12.25
CA GLY A 206 0.76 -2.54 -13.24
C GLY A 206 -0.36 -1.71 -12.61
N GLY A 207 -0.28 -1.42 -11.33
CA GLY A 207 -1.20 -0.54 -10.61
C GLY A 207 -0.78 0.93 -10.64
N SER A 208 -1.51 1.74 -9.88
CA SER A 208 -1.28 3.18 -9.76
C SER A 208 -0.83 3.53 -8.34
N TYR A 209 0.20 4.38 -8.24
CA TYR A 209 0.64 4.97 -6.98
C TYR A 209 0.25 6.45 -6.99
N ILE A 210 -0.46 6.89 -5.96
CA ILE A 210 -0.84 8.30 -5.78
C ILE A 210 -0.41 8.76 -4.39
N TYR A 211 0.41 9.80 -4.36
CA TYR A 211 0.71 10.56 -3.15
C TYR A 211 -0.24 11.74 -3.03
N LEU A 212 -0.93 11.86 -1.90
CA LEU A 212 -1.91 12.90 -1.66
C LEU A 212 -1.27 14.17 -1.10
N GLU A 213 -1.01 15.15 -1.94
CA GLU A 213 -0.65 16.50 -1.49
C GLU A 213 -1.84 17.21 -0.84
N ARG A 214 -3.03 17.10 -1.47
CA ARG A 214 -4.28 17.71 -1.02
C ARG A 214 -5.22 16.66 -0.46
N ARG A 215 -5.17 16.47 0.85
CA ARG A 215 -5.99 15.45 1.56
C ARG A 215 -7.47 15.82 1.66
N ASP A 216 -7.81 17.10 1.47
CA ASP A 216 -9.20 17.57 1.34
C ASP A 216 -9.92 16.98 0.11
N ALA A 217 -9.17 16.67 -0.95
CA ALA A 217 -9.70 16.04 -2.17
C ALA A 217 -9.64 14.49 -2.14
N PHE A 218 -9.41 13.86 -0.99
CA PHE A 218 -9.18 12.42 -0.88
C PHE A 218 -10.29 11.58 -1.54
N LEU A 219 -11.56 11.88 -1.28
CA LEU A 219 -12.68 11.15 -1.89
C LEU A 219 -12.66 11.28 -3.41
N GLN A 220 -12.32 12.44 -3.94
CA GLN A 220 -12.22 12.68 -5.38
C GLN A 220 -11.16 11.77 -6.00
N TYR A 221 -9.97 11.66 -5.38
CA TYR A 221 -8.93 10.75 -5.86
C TYR A 221 -9.36 9.29 -5.79
N LEU A 222 -10.05 8.87 -4.72
CA LEU A 222 -10.57 7.51 -4.61
C LEU A 222 -11.53 7.19 -5.76
N ILE A 223 -12.50 8.05 -6.03
CA ILE A 223 -13.52 7.81 -7.06
C ILE A 223 -12.93 7.90 -8.48
N MET A 224 -12.09 8.91 -8.75
CA MET A 224 -11.59 9.15 -10.11
C MET A 224 -10.46 8.22 -10.51
N SER A 225 -9.59 7.84 -9.57
CA SER A 225 -8.38 7.09 -9.90
C SER A 225 -8.46 5.60 -9.56
N PHE A 226 -9.15 5.24 -8.47
CA PHE A 226 -9.15 3.87 -7.96
C PHE A 226 -10.47 3.13 -8.15
N LEU A 227 -11.60 3.83 -8.37
CA LEU A 227 -12.86 3.17 -8.66
C LEU A 227 -12.85 2.50 -10.05
N PRO A 228 -12.35 3.14 -11.13
CA PRO A 228 -12.29 2.51 -12.43
C PRO A 228 -11.38 1.27 -12.43
N PRO A 229 -11.79 0.19 -13.11
CA PRO A 229 -10.94 -0.99 -13.26
C PRO A 229 -9.68 -0.66 -14.09
N PRO A 230 -8.58 -1.43 -13.92
CA PRO A 230 -7.32 -1.20 -14.63
C PRO A 230 -7.49 -1.13 -16.16
N SER A 231 -8.42 -1.88 -16.72
CA SER A 231 -8.77 -1.90 -18.15
C SER A 231 -9.21 -0.55 -18.70
N LEU A 232 -9.85 0.30 -17.90
CA LEU A 232 -10.34 1.63 -18.34
C LEU A 232 -9.33 2.77 -18.08
N ARG A 233 -8.29 2.55 -17.31
CA ARG A 233 -7.35 3.61 -16.89
C ARG A 233 -6.51 4.19 -18.02
N HIS A 234 -6.39 3.49 -19.16
CA HIS A 234 -5.73 4.03 -20.35
C HIS A 234 -6.59 5.04 -21.11
N ILE A 235 -7.92 4.99 -20.91
CA ILE A 235 -8.88 5.95 -21.48
C ILE A 235 -9.05 7.15 -20.57
N ILE A 236 -9.09 6.89 -19.25
CA ILE A 236 -9.21 7.94 -18.24
C ILE A 236 -7.80 8.44 -17.89
N ALA A 237 -7.58 9.76 -17.94
CA ALA A 237 -6.31 10.35 -17.53
C ALA A 237 -6.14 10.25 -16.00
N VAL A 238 -5.56 9.15 -15.53
CA VAL A 238 -5.19 8.96 -14.12
C VAL A 238 -3.83 9.58 -13.89
N PRO A 239 -3.60 10.29 -12.77
CA PRO A 239 -2.27 10.77 -12.41
C PRO A 239 -1.27 9.60 -12.42
N ARG A 240 -0.17 9.77 -13.13
CA ARG A 240 0.91 8.77 -13.20
C ARG A 240 2.13 9.30 -12.49
N GLN A 241 2.83 8.40 -11.82
CA GLN A 241 4.12 8.72 -11.25
C GLN A 241 5.19 8.55 -12.34
N ASP A 242 5.89 9.63 -12.66
CA ASP A 242 6.90 9.63 -13.72
C ASP A 242 8.21 8.96 -13.29
N LYS A 243 8.49 8.91 -11.99
CA LYS A 243 9.73 8.37 -11.44
C LYS A 243 9.44 7.40 -10.31
N VAL A 244 9.90 6.17 -10.45
CA VAL A 244 9.85 5.13 -9.41
C VAL A 244 11.24 4.89 -8.88
N ASP A 245 11.40 4.87 -7.56
CA ASP A 245 12.65 4.55 -6.91
C ASP A 245 12.79 3.02 -6.76
N PHE A 246 13.74 2.43 -7.48
CA PHE A 246 14.01 0.99 -7.45
C PHE A 246 15.17 0.60 -6.52
N ARG A 247 15.62 1.50 -5.64
CA ARG A 247 16.67 1.16 -4.70
C ARG A 247 16.24 0.03 -3.78
N ALA A 248 17.17 -0.90 -3.56
CA ALA A 248 16.96 -2.05 -2.68
C ALA A 248 17.46 -1.77 -1.26
N ALA A 249 16.95 -2.51 -0.28
CA ALA A 249 17.50 -2.50 1.07
C ALA A 249 18.50 -3.64 1.27
N CYS A 250 19.60 -3.39 1.99
CA CYS A 250 20.57 -4.44 2.31
C CYS A 250 20.02 -5.41 3.35
N PHE A 251 20.37 -6.69 3.22
CA PHE A 251 19.91 -7.76 4.11
C PHE A 251 20.61 -7.75 5.50
N CYS A 252 21.78 -7.11 5.57
CA CYS A 252 22.58 -7.03 6.82
C CYS A 252 22.10 -5.95 7.79
N HIS A 253 21.84 -4.73 7.30
CA HIS A 253 21.44 -3.58 8.12
C HIS A 253 20.01 -3.11 7.80
N LYS A 254 19.42 -3.63 6.70
CA LYS A 254 18.10 -3.26 6.22
C LYS A 254 17.96 -1.77 5.82
N ASN A 255 19.06 -1.15 5.45
CA ASN A 255 19.09 0.22 4.94
C ASN A 255 19.03 0.23 3.42
N ILE A 256 18.38 1.25 2.84
CA ILE A 256 18.36 1.47 1.39
C ILE A 256 19.79 1.75 0.91
N VAL A 257 20.20 1.10 -0.17
CA VAL A 257 21.55 1.20 -0.72
C VAL A 257 21.49 1.58 -2.21
N ASP A 258 22.30 2.52 -2.61
CA ASP A 258 22.47 2.92 -4.01
C ASP A 258 23.35 1.92 -4.78
N ILE A 259 24.35 1.35 -4.10
CA ILE A 259 25.23 0.32 -4.62
C ILE A 259 25.21 -0.86 -3.69
N GLY A 260 24.79 -2.02 -4.19
CA GLY A 260 24.72 -3.27 -3.43
C GLY A 260 25.62 -4.36 -4.01
N PHE A 261 26.06 -5.26 -3.11
CA PHE A 261 26.78 -6.49 -3.47
C PHE A 261 25.82 -7.67 -3.37
N VAL A 262 25.68 -8.42 -4.45
CA VAL A 262 24.69 -9.49 -4.55
C VAL A 262 25.35 -10.84 -4.37
N CYS A 263 24.80 -11.67 -3.50
CA CYS A 263 25.22 -13.07 -3.38
C CYS A 263 24.88 -13.84 -4.68
N SER A 264 25.86 -14.51 -5.29
CA SER A 264 25.65 -15.27 -6.53
C SER A 264 24.76 -16.52 -6.38
N VAL A 265 24.52 -16.98 -5.15
CA VAL A 265 23.75 -18.21 -4.88
C VAL A 265 22.31 -17.89 -4.51
N CYS A 266 22.09 -17.03 -3.50
CA CYS A 266 20.74 -16.74 -3.00
C CYS A 266 20.22 -15.34 -3.37
N LEU A 267 21.01 -14.56 -4.12
CA LEU A 267 20.66 -13.21 -4.59
C LEU A 267 20.40 -12.19 -3.48
N SER A 268 20.79 -12.48 -2.23
CA SER A 268 20.70 -11.53 -1.12
C SER A 268 21.62 -10.32 -1.36
N ILE A 269 21.13 -9.14 -1.03
CA ILE A 269 21.81 -7.87 -1.28
C ILE A 269 22.52 -7.40 0.00
N PHE A 270 23.77 -6.98 -0.11
CA PHE A 270 24.58 -6.48 1.01
C PHE A 270 25.15 -5.09 0.65
N CYS A 271 25.29 -4.23 1.68
CA CYS A 271 25.90 -2.91 1.51
C CYS A 271 27.45 -2.96 1.42
N SER A 272 28.04 -4.08 1.76
CA SER A 272 29.49 -4.32 1.66
C SER A 272 29.79 -5.76 1.26
N PRO A 273 30.95 -6.03 0.63
CA PRO A 273 31.34 -7.40 0.31
C PRO A 273 31.51 -8.22 1.57
N VAL A 274 30.89 -9.40 1.63
CA VAL A 274 30.94 -10.30 2.78
C VAL A 274 31.69 -11.58 2.43
N ALA A 275 32.49 -12.09 3.36
CA ALA A 275 33.23 -13.34 3.17
C ALA A 275 32.31 -14.57 3.20
N VAL A 276 31.23 -14.49 3.98
CA VAL A 276 30.21 -15.53 4.13
C VAL A 276 28.85 -14.87 4.02
N CYS A 277 28.00 -15.39 3.17
CA CYS A 277 26.63 -14.91 3.06
C CYS A 277 25.86 -15.22 4.34
N SER A 278 25.25 -14.21 4.96
CA SER A 278 24.45 -14.39 6.16
C SER A 278 23.15 -15.18 5.92
N THR A 279 22.64 -15.18 4.69
CA THR A 279 21.39 -15.85 4.31
C THR A 279 21.60 -17.32 3.97
N CYS A 280 22.48 -17.64 3.01
CA CYS A 280 22.69 -19.00 2.55
C CYS A 280 24.00 -19.66 3.03
N ARG A 281 24.80 -18.93 3.82
CA ARG A 281 26.10 -19.38 4.38
C ARG A 281 27.17 -19.78 3.34
N THR A 282 26.98 -19.41 2.08
CA THR A 282 27.99 -19.62 1.04
C THR A 282 29.23 -18.81 1.35
N LYS A 283 30.40 -19.47 1.26
CA LYS A 283 31.72 -18.82 1.44
C LYS A 283 32.24 -18.31 0.10
N PHE A 284 32.78 -17.10 0.08
CA PHE A 284 33.39 -16.49 -1.11
C PHE A 284 34.89 -16.50 -1.03
N PRO A 285 35.61 -16.66 -2.17
CA PRO A 285 37.07 -16.66 -2.21
C PRO A 285 37.62 -15.30 -1.74
N MET A 286 38.64 -15.31 -0.88
CA MET A 286 39.27 -14.09 -0.34
C MET A 286 39.82 -13.17 -1.44
N LYS A 287 40.31 -13.74 -2.56
CA LYS A 287 40.78 -12.95 -3.71
C LYS A 287 39.67 -12.09 -4.31
N THR A 288 38.46 -12.63 -4.44
CA THR A 288 37.29 -11.89 -4.94
C THR A 288 36.93 -10.76 -3.98
N LEU A 289 36.96 -11.02 -2.68
CA LEU A 289 36.68 -10.04 -1.63
C LEU A 289 37.65 -8.85 -1.67
N GLN A 290 38.97 -9.15 -1.80
CA GLN A 290 40.00 -8.13 -1.93
C GLN A 290 39.81 -7.26 -3.18
N ARG A 291 39.49 -7.85 -4.33
CA ARG A 291 39.18 -7.09 -5.56
C ARG A 291 37.97 -6.20 -5.40
N LEU A 292 36.88 -6.71 -4.80
CA LEU A 292 35.66 -5.92 -4.57
C LEU A 292 35.87 -4.78 -3.58
N ASN A 293 36.66 -5.02 -2.52
CA ASN A 293 37.02 -3.96 -1.57
C ASN A 293 37.94 -2.90 -2.20
N ALA A 294 38.85 -3.30 -3.07
CA ALA A 294 39.73 -2.36 -3.79
C ALA A 294 38.97 -1.52 -4.83
N SER A 295 37.92 -2.04 -5.41
CA SER A 295 37.06 -1.33 -6.38
C SER A 295 35.94 -0.53 -5.74
N ARG A 296 35.83 -0.52 -4.39
CA ARG A 296 34.82 0.25 -3.68
C ARG A 296 35.06 1.74 -3.87
N PRO A 297 34.11 2.50 -4.44
CA PRO A 297 34.23 3.95 -4.46
C PRO A 297 34.35 4.44 -3.01
N ALA A 298 35.25 5.37 -2.77
CA ALA A 298 35.42 5.99 -1.44
C ALA A 298 34.08 6.66 -1.09
N ILE A 299 33.33 6.05 -0.18
CA ILE A 299 32.12 6.66 0.39
C ILE A 299 32.63 7.82 1.25
N PRO A 300 32.26 9.08 0.97
CA PRO A 300 32.58 10.16 1.90
C PRO A 300 31.98 9.80 3.26
N PRO A 301 32.68 10.09 4.38
CA PRO A 301 32.15 9.81 5.70
C PRO A 301 30.78 10.47 5.80
N ALA A 302 29.77 9.71 6.25
CA ALA A 302 28.47 10.24 6.55
C ALA A 302 28.63 11.30 7.64
N ASN A 303 28.72 12.55 7.23
CA ASN A 303 28.67 13.68 8.14
C ASN A 303 27.30 13.62 8.82
N GLY A 304 27.36 13.66 10.16
CA GLY A 304 26.21 13.60 11.01
C GLY A 304 25.12 14.56 10.58
N VAL A 305 23.92 14.15 10.86
CA VAL A 305 22.66 14.88 10.74
C VAL A 305 22.89 16.36 11.11
N SER A 306 23.04 17.22 10.12
CA SER A 306 22.90 18.67 10.31
C SER A 306 21.48 19.04 9.89
N ASN A 307 20.74 19.52 10.87
CA ASN A 307 19.42 20.13 10.74
C ASN A 307 19.32 21.00 9.49
N GLY A 308 18.18 20.86 8.82
CA GLY A 308 17.83 21.52 7.57
C GLY A 308 18.04 23.04 7.58
N SER A 309 18.69 23.50 6.52
CA SER A 309 18.51 24.86 6.04
C SER A 309 17.56 24.82 4.83
N PRO A 310 16.61 25.74 4.74
CA PRO A 310 15.65 25.76 3.65
C PRO A 310 16.35 26.13 2.33
N ARG A 311 16.10 25.34 1.32
CA ARG A 311 16.53 25.57 -0.06
C ARG A 311 15.91 26.87 -0.59
N PRO A 312 16.68 27.81 -1.18
CA PRO A 312 16.10 29.00 -1.77
C PRO A 312 15.25 28.64 -3.00
N PRO A 313 14.16 29.38 -3.28
CA PRO A 313 13.29 29.11 -4.41
C PRO A 313 14.03 29.36 -5.71
N SER A 314 13.97 28.41 -6.65
CA SER A 314 14.48 28.52 -7.99
C SER A 314 13.80 29.66 -8.75
N ALA A 315 14.56 30.63 -9.21
CA ALA A 315 14.09 31.73 -10.03
C ALA A 315 13.52 31.22 -11.36
N ARG A 316 12.28 31.59 -11.65
CA ARG A 316 11.66 31.42 -12.97
C ARG A 316 12.42 32.30 -13.99
N PRO A 317 12.67 31.83 -15.20
CA PRO A 317 13.13 32.72 -16.27
C PRO A 317 11.97 33.62 -16.70
N SER A 318 12.19 34.92 -16.59
CA SER A 318 11.31 35.95 -17.13
C SER A 318 11.39 35.93 -18.66
N THR A 319 10.29 35.55 -19.31
CA THR A 319 10.11 35.83 -20.75
C THR A 319 9.88 37.31 -20.94
N GLY A 320 10.90 37.99 -21.42
CA GLY A 320 10.82 39.37 -21.88
C GLY A 320 10.01 39.44 -23.18
N MET A 321 8.85 40.07 -23.13
CA MET A 321 8.16 40.57 -24.33
C MET A 321 8.87 41.82 -24.78
N SER A 322 9.60 41.78 -25.91
CA SER A 322 9.97 42.94 -26.67
C SER A 322 8.86 43.27 -27.68
N ALA A 323 8.17 44.35 -27.42
CA ALA A 323 7.32 45.00 -28.41
C ALA A 323 8.25 45.75 -29.40
N SER A 324 8.13 45.46 -30.68
CA SER A 324 8.63 46.28 -31.76
C SER A 324 7.49 46.70 -32.64
N LEU A 325 7.23 48.02 -32.64
CA LEU A 325 6.47 48.79 -33.62
C LEU A 325 7.13 48.72 -35.01
N ARG A 326 6.45 48.23 -36.03
CA ARG A 326 6.14 48.92 -37.28
C ARG A 326 5.21 48.07 -38.11
#